data_e2217a2f552098fa2d5dc945a23dee5c
#
_entry.id   e2217a2f552098fa2d5dc945a23dee5c
#
_cell.length_a   1.000
_cell.length_b   1.000
_cell.length_c   1.000
_cell.angle_alpha   90.00
_cell.angle_beta   90.00
_cell.angle_gamma   90.00
#
_symmetry.space_group_name_H-M   'P 1'
#
loop_
_entity.id
_entity.type
_entity.pdbx_description
1 polymer ?
#
loop_
_entity_poly.entity_id
_entity_poly.type
_entity_poly.pdbx_seq_one_letter_code
_entity_poly.pdbx_strand_id
1 'polypeptide(L)'
;MKENERIVITGGLAVLILGWLGFLIHSSPTFAGSGSGAVFGIAAAVLMLVPLAYSLAKRIPFLHDRITAHVSLQSLMTLHVYSGILGPLLAIIHSGHKFESWLGITLTAVMLLVVVSGFALRYLLTYVAHEIKDKLLLLQTARGDLDSAWGVLENSPAEANALPKARLLTAGLASLGIDLIAASGPAAEVTRLAESVADLEYAIRTHEFFKRWFSRALKVHIVLSVLFYVLLGLHIWAGIHFGLRWFS
;
A
#
# COMPACT_ATOMS: atom_id res chain seq x y z
N MET A 1 -9.16 6.05 -0.04
CA MET A 1 -8.54 6.90 -1.09
C MET A 1 -9.65 7.42 -1.97
N LYS A 2 -9.72 8.72 -2.20
CA LYS A 2 -10.74 9.29 -3.11
C LYS A 2 -10.42 8.83 -4.53
N GLU A 3 -11.44 8.66 -5.37
CA GLU A 3 -11.26 8.18 -6.75
C GLU A 3 -10.29 9.06 -7.56
N ASN A 4 -10.43 10.38 -7.43
CA ASN A 4 -9.52 11.34 -8.06
C ASN A 4 -8.06 11.18 -7.61
N GLU A 5 -7.82 10.87 -6.33
CA GLU A 5 -6.46 10.61 -5.82
C GLU A 5 -5.85 9.36 -6.47
N ARG A 6 -6.64 8.32 -6.64
CA ARG A 6 -6.22 7.09 -7.32
C ARG A 6 -5.83 7.34 -8.78
N ILE A 7 -6.66 8.10 -9.51
CA ILE A 7 -6.39 8.43 -10.91
C ILE A 7 -5.09 9.23 -11.05
N VAL A 8 -4.88 10.25 -10.21
CA VAL A 8 -3.68 11.09 -10.26
C VAL A 8 -2.43 10.29 -9.94
N ILE A 9 -2.47 9.44 -8.91
CA ILE A 9 -1.32 8.62 -8.51
C ILE A 9 -0.99 7.58 -9.58
N THR A 10 -2.00 6.87 -10.10
CA THR A 10 -1.80 5.85 -11.15
C THR A 10 -1.34 6.48 -12.45
N GLY A 11 -1.95 7.61 -12.85
CA GLY A 11 -1.54 8.37 -14.01
C GLY A 11 -0.10 8.90 -13.88
N GLY A 12 0.25 9.45 -12.72
CA GLY A 12 1.60 9.93 -12.44
C GLY A 12 2.64 8.82 -12.52
N LEU A 13 2.33 7.63 -11.98
CA LEU A 13 3.21 6.46 -12.09
C LEU A 13 3.35 5.99 -13.55
N ALA A 14 2.27 5.96 -14.32
CA ALA A 14 2.30 5.61 -15.73
C ALA A 14 3.18 6.59 -16.52
N VAL A 15 3.02 7.91 -16.30
CA VAL A 15 3.85 8.94 -16.94
C VAL A 15 5.32 8.80 -16.54
N LEU A 16 5.60 8.47 -15.26
CA LEU A 16 6.96 8.23 -14.78
C LEU A 16 7.62 7.05 -15.51
N ILE A 17 6.92 5.92 -15.62
CA ILE A 17 7.43 4.72 -16.30
C ILE A 17 7.63 4.99 -17.79
N LEU A 18 6.65 5.61 -18.45
CA LEU A 18 6.73 5.96 -19.86
C LEU A 18 7.85 6.99 -20.11
N GLY A 19 7.97 8.00 -19.25
CA GLY A 19 9.06 8.97 -19.31
C GLY A 19 10.41 8.33 -19.15
N TRP A 20 10.55 7.37 -18.22
CA TRP A 20 11.80 6.61 -18.08
C TRP A 20 12.09 5.76 -19.31
N LEU A 21 11.11 5.05 -19.87
CA LEU A 21 11.27 4.28 -21.11
C LEU A 21 11.61 5.15 -22.32
N GLY A 22 11.42 6.45 -22.22
CA GLY A 22 11.80 7.42 -23.25
C GLY A 22 13.28 7.33 -23.67
N PHE A 23 14.17 6.77 -22.83
CA PHE A 23 15.57 6.53 -23.17
C PHE A 23 15.77 5.64 -24.41
N LEU A 24 14.77 4.81 -24.76
CA LEU A 24 14.82 3.93 -25.94
C LEU A 24 14.78 4.72 -27.26
N ILE A 25 14.21 5.93 -27.25
CA ILE A 25 13.97 6.73 -28.44
C ILE A 25 14.60 8.11 -28.41
N HIS A 26 15.02 8.58 -27.22
CA HIS A 26 15.56 9.92 -27.02
C HIS A 26 16.70 9.92 -26.01
N SER A 27 17.78 10.61 -26.33
CA SER A 27 18.86 10.92 -25.39
C SER A 27 19.43 12.31 -25.67
N SER A 28 19.59 13.10 -24.62
CA SER A 28 20.22 14.44 -24.66
C SER A 28 21.40 14.49 -23.69
N PRO A 29 22.59 14.07 -24.14
CA PRO A 29 23.76 13.87 -23.26
C PRO A 29 24.24 15.12 -22.53
N THR A 30 23.99 16.30 -23.09
CA THR A 30 24.43 17.59 -22.54
C THR A 30 23.40 18.25 -21.62
N PHE A 31 22.15 17.75 -21.62
CA PHE A 31 21.05 18.39 -20.91
C PHE A 31 21.28 18.43 -19.40
N ALA A 32 21.72 17.34 -18.79
CA ALA A 32 21.95 17.25 -17.34
C ALA A 32 22.98 18.27 -16.83
N GLY A 33 23.97 18.63 -17.67
CA GLY A 33 24.99 19.65 -17.38
C GLY A 33 24.58 21.07 -17.75
N SER A 34 23.44 21.28 -18.39
CA SER A 34 22.91 22.59 -18.75
C SER A 34 22.28 23.31 -17.55
N GLY A 35 22.15 24.64 -17.64
CA GLY A 35 21.48 25.44 -16.62
C GLY A 35 20.01 25.00 -16.38
N SER A 36 19.27 24.68 -17.45
CA SER A 36 17.92 24.16 -17.36
C SER A 36 17.90 22.76 -16.71
N GLY A 37 18.82 21.87 -17.10
CA GLY A 37 18.99 20.57 -16.47
C GLY A 37 19.29 20.66 -14.97
N ALA A 38 20.16 21.60 -14.58
CA ALA A 38 20.47 21.86 -13.17
C ALA A 38 19.22 22.31 -12.36
N VAL A 39 18.37 23.18 -12.93
CA VAL A 39 17.11 23.61 -12.29
C VAL A 39 16.19 22.41 -12.04
N PHE A 40 16.01 21.53 -13.02
CA PHE A 40 15.21 20.31 -12.85
C PHE A 40 15.82 19.38 -11.81
N GLY A 41 17.13 19.21 -11.76
CA GLY A 41 17.83 18.40 -10.77
C GLY A 41 17.65 18.91 -9.34
N ILE A 42 17.83 20.23 -9.14
CA ILE A 42 17.65 20.87 -7.84
C ILE A 42 16.18 20.76 -7.39
N ALA A 43 15.23 21.05 -8.27
CA ALA A 43 13.81 20.92 -7.96
C ALA A 43 13.43 19.48 -7.60
N ALA A 44 13.95 18.49 -8.34
CA ALA A 44 13.77 17.07 -8.03
C ALA A 44 14.32 16.73 -6.64
N ALA A 45 15.54 17.13 -6.33
CA ALA A 45 16.18 16.87 -5.04
C ALA A 45 15.38 17.50 -3.88
N VAL A 46 14.94 18.75 -4.01
CA VAL A 46 14.11 19.42 -3.00
C VAL A 46 12.80 18.69 -2.77
N LEU A 47 12.09 18.29 -3.84
CA LEU A 47 10.86 17.53 -3.72
C LEU A 47 11.09 16.15 -3.07
N MET A 48 12.21 15.50 -3.33
CA MET A 48 12.57 14.21 -2.72
C MET A 48 12.92 14.32 -1.23
N LEU A 49 13.20 15.50 -0.69
CA LEU A 49 13.37 15.70 0.75
C LEU A 49 12.03 15.66 1.51
N VAL A 50 10.90 15.92 0.85
CA VAL A 50 9.57 15.89 1.49
C VAL A 50 9.21 14.49 2.01
N PRO A 51 9.37 13.38 1.25
CA PRO A 51 9.18 12.03 1.76
C PRO A 51 10.08 11.69 2.96
N LEU A 52 11.30 12.21 2.98
CA LEU A 52 12.21 12.04 4.10
C LEU A 52 11.68 12.73 5.35
N ALA A 53 11.20 13.97 5.22
CA ALA A 53 10.62 14.74 6.33
C ALA A 53 9.43 14.00 6.97
N TYR A 54 8.51 13.44 6.18
CA TYR A 54 7.43 12.59 6.69
C TYR A 54 7.96 11.37 7.45
N SER A 55 8.96 10.70 6.89
CA SER A 55 9.53 9.48 7.50
C SER A 55 10.20 9.76 8.84
N LEU A 56 10.89 10.90 8.96
CA LEU A 56 11.51 11.36 10.19
C LEU A 56 10.47 11.79 11.22
N ALA A 57 9.48 12.61 10.81
CA ALA A 57 8.39 13.04 11.69
C ALA A 57 7.63 11.87 12.28
N LYS A 58 7.43 10.78 11.53
CA LYS A 58 6.72 9.59 12.02
C LYS A 58 7.53 8.75 13.01
N ARG A 59 8.87 8.82 12.99
CA ARG A 59 9.73 7.89 13.75
C ARG A 59 10.47 8.54 14.92
N ILE A 60 10.72 9.83 14.83
CA ILE A 60 11.47 10.56 15.84
C ILE A 60 10.49 11.35 16.70
N PRO A 61 10.27 11.01 18.00
CA PRO A 61 9.26 11.67 18.85
C PRO A 61 9.42 13.18 18.90
N PHE A 62 10.64 13.67 19.04
CA PHE A 62 10.93 15.11 19.09
C PHE A 62 10.52 15.86 17.82
N LEU A 63 10.73 15.26 16.64
CA LEU A 63 10.30 15.84 15.36
C LEU A 63 8.79 15.68 15.16
N HIS A 64 8.22 14.59 15.65
CA HIS A 64 6.78 14.35 15.62
C HIS A 64 6.02 15.53 16.23
N ASP A 65 6.32 15.87 17.49
CA ASP A 65 5.62 16.90 18.21
C ASP A 65 5.78 18.29 17.59
N ARG A 66 6.98 18.61 17.10
CA ARG A 66 7.24 19.89 16.44
C ARG A 66 6.53 20.04 15.09
N ILE A 67 6.53 18.99 14.27
CA ILE A 67 5.96 19.03 12.93
C ILE A 67 4.45 18.93 13.00
N THR A 68 3.91 18.06 13.85
CA THR A 68 2.46 17.87 13.97
C THR A 68 1.74 19.02 14.64
N ALA A 69 2.45 19.88 15.36
CA ALA A 69 1.91 21.15 15.85
C ALA A 69 1.45 22.10 14.72
N HIS A 70 2.03 21.95 13.51
CA HIS A 70 1.76 22.86 12.37
C HIS A 70 1.09 22.15 11.19
N VAL A 71 1.38 20.86 10.96
CA VAL A 71 0.90 20.11 9.79
C VAL A 71 0.44 18.71 10.23
N SER A 72 -0.78 18.32 9.83
CA SER A 72 -1.28 16.98 10.15
C SER A 72 -0.46 15.87 9.48
N LEU A 73 -0.31 14.72 10.16
CA LEU A 73 0.35 13.55 9.58
C LEU A 73 -0.30 13.09 8.27
N GLN A 74 -1.62 13.30 8.14
CA GLN A 74 -2.34 12.97 6.91
C GLN A 74 -1.92 13.88 5.75
N SER A 75 -1.76 15.18 5.99
CA SER A 75 -1.25 16.14 4.99
C SER A 75 0.18 15.81 4.60
N LEU A 76 1.05 15.49 5.58
CA LEU A 76 2.41 15.05 5.33
C LEU A 76 2.47 13.76 4.50
N MET A 77 1.58 12.79 4.77
CA MET A 77 1.47 11.58 3.97
C MET A 77 1.03 11.88 2.54
N THR A 78 0.10 12.80 2.36
CA THR A 78 -0.34 13.25 1.03
C THR A 78 0.81 13.90 0.28
N LEU A 79 1.53 14.83 0.92
CA LEU A 79 2.73 15.45 0.36
C LEU A 79 3.82 14.43 0.03
N HIS A 80 4.04 13.42 0.90
CA HIS A 80 4.96 12.32 0.65
C HIS A 80 4.63 11.59 -0.66
N VAL A 81 3.35 11.28 -0.89
CA VAL A 81 2.93 10.56 -2.09
C VAL A 81 3.11 11.39 -3.35
N TYR A 82 2.62 12.64 -3.35
CA TYR A 82 2.71 13.51 -4.52
C TYR A 82 4.15 13.91 -4.86
N SER A 83 4.95 14.29 -3.87
CA SER A 83 6.35 14.62 -4.08
C SER A 83 7.20 13.39 -4.45
N GLY A 84 6.81 12.19 -3.93
CA GLY A 84 7.40 10.91 -4.29
C GLY A 84 7.12 10.46 -5.74
N ILE A 85 6.21 11.11 -6.46
CA ILE A 85 5.99 10.91 -7.89
C ILE A 85 6.60 12.08 -8.70
N LEU A 86 6.33 13.31 -8.28
CA LEU A 86 6.76 14.50 -9.02
C LEU A 86 8.28 14.68 -9.00
N GLY A 87 8.93 14.41 -7.84
CA GLY A 87 10.39 14.47 -7.74
C GLY A 87 11.09 13.53 -8.73
N PRO A 88 10.76 12.22 -8.77
CA PRO A 88 11.23 11.28 -9.77
C PRO A 88 10.95 11.68 -11.22
N LEU A 89 9.78 12.25 -11.53
CA LEU A 89 9.50 12.77 -12.87
C LEU A 89 10.50 13.85 -13.28
N LEU A 90 10.76 14.82 -12.40
CA LEU A 90 11.74 15.88 -12.65
C LEU A 90 13.16 15.32 -12.73
N ALA A 91 13.50 14.28 -11.95
CA ALA A 91 14.80 13.63 -12.01
C ALA A 91 15.04 12.90 -13.35
N ILE A 92 14.00 12.27 -13.93
CA ILE A 92 14.10 11.67 -15.26
C ILE A 92 14.31 12.74 -16.32
N ILE A 93 13.60 13.87 -16.25
CA ILE A 93 13.83 15.01 -17.13
C ILE A 93 15.26 15.55 -16.97
N HIS A 94 15.72 15.73 -15.72
CA HIS A 94 17.09 16.15 -15.41
C HIS A 94 18.15 15.25 -16.05
N SER A 95 17.93 13.91 -16.02
CA SER A 95 18.88 12.95 -16.59
C SER A 95 19.11 13.14 -18.09
N GLY A 96 18.17 13.76 -18.83
CA GLY A 96 18.18 13.85 -20.28
C GLY A 96 18.30 12.47 -20.96
N HIS A 97 17.93 11.41 -20.24
CA HIS A 97 18.11 10.00 -20.63
C HIS A 97 19.59 9.60 -20.89
N LYS A 98 20.53 10.31 -20.26
CA LYS A 98 21.95 9.98 -20.30
C LYS A 98 22.28 8.98 -19.19
N PHE A 99 22.34 7.70 -19.51
CA PHE A 99 22.66 6.61 -18.58
C PHE A 99 24.10 6.09 -18.81
N GLU A 100 25.11 6.94 -18.63
CA GLU A 100 26.52 6.60 -18.79
C GLU A 100 27.24 6.34 -17.47
N SER A 101 26.75 6.94 -16.37
CA SER A 101 27.35 6.80 -15.05
C SER A 101 26.71 5.66 -14.26
N TRP A 102 27.52 4.74 -13.74
CA TRP A 102 27.04 3.67 -12.85
C TRP A 102 26.27 4.23 -11.65
N LEU A 103 26.74 5.35 -11.07
CA LEU A 103 26.04 6.00 -9.97
C LEU A 103 24.65 6.51 -10.40
N GLY A 104 24.57 7.15 -11.57
CA GLY A 104 23.30 7.64 -12.12
C GLY A 104 22.32 6.51 -12.44
N ILE A 105 22.81 5.44 -13.08
CA ILE A 105 22.01 4.25 -13.41
C ILE A 105 21.45 3.61 -12.12
N THR A 106 22.32 3.35 -11.14
CA THR A 106 21.92 2.73 -9.87
C THR A 106 20.96 3.61 -9.09
N LEU A 107 21.20 4.92 -9.03
CA LEU A 107 20.32 5.89 -8.38
C LEU A 107 18.92 5.88 -9.02
N THR A 108 18.84 5.90 -10.36
CA THR A 108 17.57 5.86 -11.10
C THR A 108 16.84 4.54 -10.86
N ALA A 109 17.54 3.41 -10.92
CA ALA A 109 16.94 2.09 -10.67
C ALA A 109 16.38 1.98 -9.24
N VAL A 110 17.15 2.39 -8.23
CA VAL A 110 16.68 2.38 -6.83
C VAL A 110 15.53 3.37 -6.64
N MET A 111 15.57 4.54 -7.25
CA MET A 111 14.49 5.52 -7.24
C MET A 111 13.18 4.93 -7.77
N LEU A 112 13.20 4.26 -8.92
CA LEU A 112 12.02 3.61 -9.50
C LEU A 112 11.50 2.49 -8.59
N LEU A 113 12.39 1.68 -8.00
CA LEU A 113 12.00 0.63 -7.05
C LEU A 113 11.31 1.22 -5.81
N VAL A 114 11.82 2.35 -5.28
CA VAL A 114 11.19 3.05 -4.16
C VAL A 114 9.80 3.55 -4.54
N VAL A 115 9.62 4.15 -5.72
CA VAL A 115 8.31 4.65 -6.18
C VAL A 115 7.33 3.50 -6.36
N VAL A 116 7.71 2.44 -7.07
CA VAL A 116 6.85 1.28 -7.33
C VAL A 116 6.47 0.57 -6.02
N SER A 117 7.43 0.36 -5.12
CA SER A 117 7.15 -0.26 -3.81
C SER A 117 6.24 0.62 -2.94
N GLY A 118 6.43 1.94 -2.96
CA GLY A 118 5.57 2.89 -2.26
C GLY A 118 4.14 2.91 -2.80
N PHE A 119 3.98 2.86 -4.13
CA PHE A 119 2.68 2.74 -4.79
C PHE A 119 1.98 1.43 -4.40
N ALA A 120 2.69 0.30 -4.50
CA ALA A 120 2.15 -1.00 -4.12
C ALA A 120 1.69 -1.02 -2.65
N LEU A 121 2.49 -0.47 -1.73
CA LEU A 121 2.13 -0.35 -0.32
C LEU A 121 0.90 0.54 -0.12
N ARG A 122 0.81 1.66 -0.80
CA ARG A 122 -0.34 2.58 -0.69
C ARG A 122 -1.62 1.93 -1.21
N TYR A 123 -1.55 1.24 -2.35
CA TYR A 123 -2.68 0.54 -2.95
C TYR A 123 -3.14 -0.64 -2.07
N LEU A 124 -2.22 -1.51 -1.68
CA LEU A 124 -2.51 -2.67 -0.83
C LEU A 124 -3.08 -2.26 0.53
N LEU A 125 -2.49 -1.23 1.17
CA LEU A 125 -2.98 -0.77 2.48
C LEU A 125 -4.43 -0.29 2.40
N THR A 126 -4.76 0.48 1.36
CA THR A 126 -6.11 1.02 1.20
C THR A 126 -7.13 -0.07 0.90
N TYR A 127 -6.78 -1.02 0.04
CA TYR A 127 -7.64 -2.13 -0.34
C TYR A 127 -7.92 -3.06 0.85
N VAL A 128 -6.85 -3.53 1.50
CA VAL A 128 -6.97 -4.48 2.63
C VAL A 128 -7.65 -3.85 3.84
N ALA A 129 -7.37 -2.57 4.13
CA ALA A 129 -8.01 -1.88 5.27
C ALA A 129 -9.52 -1.72 5.08
N HIS A 130 -10.00 -1.46 3.85
CA HIS A 130 -11.43 -1.36 3.56
C HIS A 130 -12.10 -2.71 3.70
N GLU A 131 -11.55 -3.73 3.08
CA GLU A 131 -12.10 -5.08 3.10
C GLU A 131 -12.17 -5.69 4.51
N ILE A 132 -11.13 -5.49 5.33
CA ILE A 132 -11.14 -5.95 6.73
C ILE A 132 -12.23 -5.24 7.54
N LYS A 133 -12.38 -3.92 7.38
CA LYS A 133 -13.38 -3.15 8.11
C LYS A 133 -14.80 -3.64 7.81
N ASP A 134 -15.10 -3.88 6.53
CA ASP A 134 -16.41 -4.36 6.11
C ASP A 134 -16.68 -5.79 6.63
N LYS A 135 -15.67 -6.67 6.55
CA LYS A 135 -15.79 -8.04 7.10
C LYS A 135 -15.95 -8.08 8.62
N LEU A 136 -15.24 -7.20 9.35
CA LEU A 136 -15.41 -7.09 10.80
C LEU A 136 -16.81 -6.63 11.20
N LEU A 137 -17.39 -5.68 10.47
CA LEU A 137 -18.75 -5.23 10.69
C LEU A 137 -19.75 -6.36 10.46
N LEU A 138 -19.62 -7.09 9.34
CA LEU A 138 -20.44 -8.25 9.03
C LEU A 138 -20.31 -9.35 10.09
N LEU A 139 -19.09 -9.60 10.58
CA LEU A 139 -18.87 -10.58 11.65
C LEU A 139 -19.55 -10.20 12.96
N GLN A 140 -19.51 -8.91 13.34
CA GLN A 140 -20.20 -8.43 14.53
C GLN A 140 -21.72 -8.62 14.42
N THR A 141 -22.31 -8.30 13.26
CA THR A 141 -23.73 -8.52 12.99
C THR A 141 -24.08 -10.02 13.04
N ALA A 142 -23.32 -10.85 12.31
CA ALA A 142 -23.58 -12.29 12.26
C ALA A 142 -23.44 -12.98 13.63
N ARG A 143 -22.52 -12.52 14.49
CA ARG A 143 -22.41 -13.02 15.87
C ARG A 143 -23.61 -12.60 16.71
N GLY A 144 -24.08 -11.36 16.60
CA GLY A 144 -25.27 -10.91 17.30
C GLY A 144 -26.53 -11.68 16.89
N ASP A 145 -26.67 -11.98 15.59
CA ASP A 145 -27.76 -12.79 15.07
C ASP A 145 -27.66 -14.24 15.57
N LEU A 146 -26.44 -14.80 15.60
CA LEU A 146 -26.19 -16.16 16.13
C LEU A 146 -26.53 -16.25 17.62
N ASP A 147 -26.12 -15.26 18.44
CA ASP A 147 -26.45 -15.24 19.87
C ASP A 147 -27.97 -15.14 20.10
N SER A 148 -28.66 -14.36 19.28
CA SER A 148 -30.10 -14.24 19.32
C SER A 148 -30.80 -15.54 18.93
N ALA A 149 -30.38 -16.19 17.86
CA ALA A 149 -30.90 -17.46 17.39
C ALA A 149 -30.62 -18.60 18.40
N TRP A 150 -29.44 -18.56 19.03
CA TRP A 150 -29.07 -19.51 20.09
C TRP A 150 -30.00 -19.37 21.30
N GLY A 151 -30.31 -18.16 21.73
CA GLY A 151 -31.25 -17.89 22.83
C GLY A 151 -32.67 -18.44 22.54
N VAL A 152 -33.13 -18.34 21.29
CA VAL A 152 -34.43 -18.98 20.88
C VAL A 152 -34.34 -20.49 20.92
N LEU A 153 -33.24 -21.10 20.47
CA LEU A 153 -33.05 -22.55 20.49
C LEU A 153 -32.97 -23.12 21.92
N GLU A 154 -32.27 -22.40 22.82
CA GLU A 154 -32.14 -22.81 24.24
C GLU A 154 -33.47 -22.84 24.95
N ASN A 155 -34.40 -21.97 24.59
CA ASN A 155 -35.78 -21.99 25.08
C ASN A 155 -36.67 -23.01 24.38
N SER A 156 -36.13 -23.78 23.40
CA SER A 156 -36.86 -24.86 22.67
C SER A 156 -36.13 -26.20 22.78
N PRO A 157 -36.16 -26.87 23.95
CA PRO A 157 -35.32 -28.07 24.23
C PRO A 157 -35.56 -29.24 23.28
N ALA A 158 -36.74 -29.35 22.70
CA ALA A 158 -37.08 -30.41 21.74
C ALA A 158 -36.29 -30.27 20.42
N GLU A 159 -36.01 -29.03 19.99
CA GLU A 159 -35.26 -28.76 18.77
C GLU A 159 -33.74 -28.77 19.02
N ALA A 160 -33.29 -28.41 20.22
CA ALA A 160 -31.87 -28.45 20.60
C ALA A 160 -31.33 -29.91 20.51
N ASN A 161 -32.13 -30.89 20.86
CA ASN A 161 -31.79 -32.33 20.76
C ASN A 161 -31.74 -32.85 19.29
N ALA A 162 -32.31 -32.12 18.34
CA ALA A 162 -32.30 -32.50 16.93
C ALA A 162 -31.02 -31.99 16.18
N LEU A 163 -30.26 -31.04 16.75
CA LEU A 163 -29.08 -30.45 16.16
C LEU A 163 -28.02 -31.45 15.67
N PRO A 164 -27.60 -32.48 16.46
CA PRO A 164 -26.60 -33.43 16.00
C PRO A 164 -27.08 -34.29 14.82
N LYS A 165 -28.36 -34.60 14.77
CA LYS A 165 -28.99 -35.40 13.69
C LYS A 165 -29.15 -34.55 12.41
N ALA A 166 -29.56 -33.30 12.55
CA ALA A 166 -29.67 -32.36 11.43
C ALA A 166 -28.31 -32.12 10.76
N ARG A 167 -27.24 -31.95 11.54
CA ARG A 167 -25.87 -31.74 11.03
C ARG A 167 -25.31 -32.93 10.26
N LEU A 168 -25.59 -34.16 10.71
CA LEU A 168 -25.22 -35.40 10.01
C LEU A 168 -26.00 -35.56 8.70
N LEU A 169 -27.29 -35.23 8.69
CA LEU A 169 -28.14 -35.31 7.51
C LEU A 169 -27.76 -34.24 6.46
N THR A 170 -27.50 -33.00 6.88
CA THR A 170 -27.08 -31.92 5.94
C THR A 170 -25.72 -32.21 5.35
N ALA A 171 -24.74 -32.70 6.12
CA ALA A 171 -23.44 -33.11 5.61
C ALA A 171 -23.53 -34.29 4.63
N GLY A 172 -24.38 -35.26 4.90
CA GLY A 172 -24.63 -36.41 4.01
C GLY A 172 -25.34 -36.03 2.72
N LEU A 173 -26.29 -35.12 2.76
CA LEU A 173 -27.06 -34.69 1.59
C LEU A 173 -26.33 -33.64 0.73
N ALA A 174 -25.51 -32.79 1.34
CA ALA A 174 -24.61 -31.90 0.62
C ALA A 174 -23.57 -32.69 -0.22
N SER A 175 -23.12 -33.86 0.28
CA SER A 175 -22.25 -34.74 -0.49
C SER A 175 -22.94 -35.39 -1.71
N LEU A 176 -24.26 -35.36 -1.76
CA LEU A 176 -25.08 -35.84 -2.88
C LEU A 176 -25.58 -34.71 -3.80
N GLY A 177 -25.10 -33.47 -3.59
CA GLY A 177 -25.52 -32.31 -4.40
C GLY A 177 -26.96 -31.86 -4.17
N ILE A 178 -27.59 -32.29 -3.08
CA ILE A 178 -28.96 -31.91 -2.70
C ILE A 178 -28.86 -30.74 -1.72
N ASP A 179 -29.11 -29.53 -2.21
CA ASP A 179 -29.22 -28.34 -1.38
C ASP A 179 -30.47 -28.39 -0.52
N LEU A 180 -30.32 -28.69 0.76
CA LEU A 180 -31.43 -28.64 1.72
C LEU A 180 -31.68 -27.19 2.18
N ILE A 181 -32.15 -26.35 1.29
CA ILE A 181 -32.71 -25.02 1.59
C ILE A 181 -33.98 -25.12 2.48
N ALA A 182 -34.45 -26.31 2.78
CA ALA A 182 -35.74 -26.56 3.43
C ALA A 182 -35.66 -27.04 4.89
N ALA A 183 -34.53 -26.94 5.56
CA ALA A 183 -34.55 -27.07 7.01
C ALA A 183 -35.04 -25.76 7.62
N SER A 184 -36.34 -25.63 7.78
CA SER A 184 -36.97 -24.51 8.51
C SER A 184 -37.04 -24.88 9.99
N GLY A 185 -36.40 -24.03 10.82
CA GLY A 185 -36.45 -24.18 12.29
C GLY A 185 -35.27 -23.48 12.96
N PRO A 186 -35.36 -23.13 14.27
CA PRO A 186 -34.31 -22.48 15.02
C PRO A 186 -32.95 -23.18 14.95
N ALA A 187 -32.94 -24.51 14.92
CA ALA A 187 -31.72 -25.32 14.81
C ALA A 187 -30.99 -25.13 13.46
N ALA A 188 -31.75 -25.04 12.37
CA ALA A 188 -31.19 -24.80 11.03
C ALA A 188 -30.65 -23.39 10.92
N GLU A 189 -31.32 -22.40 11.48
CA GLU A 189 -30.88 -20.99 11.51
C GLU A 189 -29.57 -20.82 12.29
N VAL A 190 -29.44 -21.44 13.46
CA VAL A 190 -28.19 -21.46 14.25
C VAL A 190 -27.06 -22.10 13.46
N THR A 191 -27.30 -23.22 12.76
CA THR A 191 -26.27 -23.88 11.95
C THR A 191 -25.80 -22.97 10.80
N ARG A 192 -26.72 -22.35 10.08
CA ARG A 192 -26.43 -21.44 8.98
C ARG A 192 -25.62 -20.21 9.43
N LEU A 193 -26.03 -19.62 10.57
CA LEU A 193 -25.33 -18.47 11.14
C LEU A 193 -23.94 -18.85 11.66
N ALA A 194 -23.78 -20.01 12.28
CA ALA A 194 -22.50 -20.53 12.74
C ALA A 194 -21.52 -20.77 11.56
N GLU A 195 -22.00 -21.32 10.45
CA GLU A 195 -21.22 -21.47 9.22
C GLU A 195 -20.80 -20.11 8.65
N SER A 196 -21.73 -19.15 8.59
CA SER A 196 -21.44 -17.79 8.14
C SER A 196 -20.38 -17.09 9.01
N VAL A 197 -20.47 -17.25 10.33
CA VAL A 197 -19.45 -16.73 11.28
C VAL A 197 -18.11 -17.39 11.04
N ALA A 198 -18.05 -18.71 10.86
CA ALA A 198 -16.82 -19.44 10.61
C ALA A 198 -16.15 -19.02 9.29
N ASP A 199 -16.92 -18.82 8.24
CA ASP A 199 -16.41 -18.34 6.94
C ASP A 199 -15.86 -16.92 7.04
N LEU A 200 -16.53 -16.02 7.75
CA LEU A 200 -16.06 -14.65 8.00
C LEU A 200 -14.78 -14.65 8.84
N GLU A 201 -14.71 -15.48 9.88
CA GLU A 201 -13.49 -15.62 10.69
C GLU A 201 -12.32 -16.17 9.88
N TYR A 202 -12.56 -17.17 9.04
CA TYR A 202 -11.54 -17.71 8.13
C TYR A 202 -11.05 -16.63 7.16
N ALA A 203 -11.96 -15.87 6.55
CA ALA A 203 -11.61 -14.76 5.67
C ALA A 203 -10.77 -13.70 6.39
N ILE A 204 -11.11 -13.34 7.64
CA ILE A 204 -10.34 -12.38 8.45
C ILE A 204 -8.95 -12.94 8.79
N ARG A 205 -8.83 -14.23 9.13
CA ARG A 205 -7.51 -14.86 9.37
C ARG A 205 -6.61 -14.86 8.15
N THR A 206 -7.17 -15.03 6.96
CA THR A 206 -6.42 -14.94 5.71
C THR A 206 -5.81 -13.54 5.52
N HIS A 207 -6.47 -12.47 6.02
CA HIS A 207 -5.94 -11.12 5.99
C HIS A 207 -4.73 -10.91 6.93
N GLU A 208 -4.54 -11.72 7.98
CA GLU A 208 -3.32 -11.65 8.79
C GLU A 208 -2.07 -12.05 8.00
N PHE A 209 -2.21 -12.93 7.03
CA PHE A 209 -1.14 -13.25 6.08
C PHE A 209 -0.75 -12.00 5.28
N PHE A 210 -1.72 -11.25 4.75
CA PHE A 210 -1.47 -10.00 4.06
C PHE A 210 -0.82 -8.93 4.95
N LYS A 211 -1.21 -8.85 6.22
CA LYS A 211 -0.60 -7.94 7.21
C LYS A 211 0.89 -8.24 7.42
N ARG A 212 1.27 -9.51 7.47
CA ARG A 212 2.67 -9.94 7.57
C ARG A 212 3.45 -9.60 6.30
N TRP A 213 2.88 -9.86 5.13
CA TRP A 213 3.48 -9.49 3.84
C TRP A 213 3.65 -7.98 3.70
N PHE A 214 2.63 -7.21 4.08
CA PHE A 214 2.68 -5.76 4.11
C PHE A 214 3.82 -5.24 5.01
N SER A 215 3.98 -5.80 6.21
CA SER A 215 5.08 -5.42 7.12
C SER A 215 6.47 -5.70 6.50
N ARG A 216 6.62 -6.81 5.78
CA ARG A 216 7.87 -7.13 5.06
C ARG A 216 8.11 -6.15 3.90
N ALA A 217 7.10 -5.92 3.08
CA ALA A 217 7.18 -4.97 1.97
C ALA A 217 7.51 -3.54 2.45
N LEU A 218 6.93 -3.12 3.59
CA LEU A 218 7.25 -1.84 4.21
C LEU A 218 8.73 -1.77 4.65
N LYS A 219 9.27 -2.83 5.24
CA LYS A 219 10.70 -2.88 5.61
C LYS A 219 11.60 -2.77 4.38
N VAL A 220 11.27 -3.47 3.30
CA VAL A 220 12.00 -3.39 2.03
C VAL A 220 11.94 -1.97 1.46
N HIS A 221 10.76 -1.35 1.43
CA HIS A 221 10.62 0.04 0.98
C HIS A 221 11.47 1.02 1.80
N ILE A 222 11.55 0.82 3.11
CA ILE A 222 12.38 1.64 3.99
C ILE A 222 13.88 1.47 3.69
N VAL A 223 14.34 0.22 3.53
CA VAL A 223 15.75 -0.08 3.20
C VAL A 223 16.11 0.53 1.84
N LEU A 224 15.26 0.35 0.84
CA LEU A 224 15.44 0.97 -0.48
C LEU A 224 15.47 2.49 -0.40
N SER A 225 14.62 3.10 0.44
CA SER A 225 14.60 4.56 0.64
C SER A 225 15.88 5.05 1.29
N VAL A 226 16.42 4.35 2.28
CA VAL A 226 17.71 4.72 2.90
C VAL A 226 18.82 4.63 1.88
N LEU A 227 18.89 3.53 1.12
CA LEU A 227 19.86 3.35 0.03
C LEU A 227 19.76 4.49 -1.00
N PHE A 228 18.52 4.82 -1.39
CA PHE A 228 18.24 5.93 -2.31
C PHE A 228 18.83 7.25 -1.81
N TYR A 229 18.61 7.63 -0.54
CA TYR A 229 19.13 8.89 0.01
C TYR A 229 20.65 8.92 0.12
N VAL A 230 21.29 7.77 0.41
CA VAL A 230 22.75 7.65 0.39
C VAL A 230 23.28 7.90 -1.02
N LEU A 231 22.68 7.22 -2.03
CA LEU A 231 23.08 7.39 -3.43
C LEU A 231 22.80 8.81 -3.93
N LEU A 232 21.68 9.42 -3.55
CA LEU A 232 21.34 10.80 -3.88
C LEU A 232 22.38 11.77 -3.30
N GLY A 233 22.75 11.60 -2.03
CA GLY A 233 23.79 12.40 -1.39
C GLY A 233 25.14 12.27 -2.10
N LEU A 234 25.56 11.06 -2.46
CA LEU A 234 26.78 10.82 -3.25
C LEU A 234 26.70 11.45 -4.64
N HIS A 235 25.52 11.37 -5.29
CA HIS A 235 25.30 11.95 -6.61
C HIS A 235 25.41 13.49 -6.57
N ILE A 236 24.77 14.14 -5.59
CA ILE A 236 24.85 15.58 -5.39
C ILE A 236 26.29 15.99 -5.07
N TRP A 237 26.95 15.27 -4.16
CA TRP A 237 28.35 15.56 -3.81
C TRP A 237 29.27 15.43 -5.03
N ALA A 238 29.12 14.38 -5.82
CA ALA A 238 29.89 14.18 -7.05
C ALA A 238 29.62 15.31 -8.07
N GLY A 239 28.36 15.72 -8.23
CA GLY A 239 27.98 16.84 -9.10
C GLY A 239 28.64 18.17 -8.69
N ILE A 240 28.67 18.47 -7.40
CA ILE A 240 29.31 19.65 -6.85
C ILE A 240 30.85 19.57 -7.01
N HIS A 241 31.43 18.42 -6.63
CA HIS A 241 32.87 18.27 -6.58
C HIS A 241 33.51 18.22 -7.98
N PHE A 242 32.91 17.47 -8.91
CA PHE A 242 33.45 17.31 -10.26
C PHE A 242 32.82 18.25 -11.27
N GLY A 243 31.54 18.60 -11.15
CA GLY A 243 30.80 19.44 -12.08
C GLY A 243 31.21 20.90 -12.00
N LEU A 244 31.41 21.48 -10.79
CA LEU A 244 31.79 22.87 -10.61
C LEU A 244 33.26 23.16 -10.95
N ARG A 245 34.12 22.14 -11.02
CA ARG A 245 35.52 22.31 -11.46
C ARG A 245 35.66 22.71 -12.93
N TRP A 246 34.60 22.63 -13.72
CA TRP A 246 34.60 23.04 -15.13
C TRP A 246 34.21 24.51 -15.30
N PHE A 247 33.84 25.21 -14.23
CA PHE A 247 33.55 26.66 -14.20
C PHE A 247 34.68 27.49 -13.57
N SER A 248 35.74 26.84 -13.11
CA SER A 248 36.99 27.45 -12.63
C SER A 248 38.09 27.22 -13.67
#